data_cc989d09ed8ee9e702daaf9329f1a16b
#
_entry.id   cc989d09ed8ee9e702daaf9329f1a16b
#
_cell.length_a   1.000
_cell.length_b   1.000
_cell.length_c   1.000
_cell.angle_alpha   90.00
_cell.angle_beta   90.00
_cell.angle_gamma   90.00
#
_symmetry.space_group_name_H-M   'P 1'
#
loop_
_entity.id
_entity.type
_entity.pdbx_description
1 polymer ?
#
loop_
_entity_poly.entity_id
_entity_poly.type
_entity_poly.pdbx_seq_one_letter_code
_entity_poly.pdbx_strand_id
1 'polypeptide(L)'
;MAQAKIDANRGDLFEAFFAAAVAARFVKRAKTKSAKKLPPVTVNDVNAVLTEMMKGGYKKNVNDVGSAVIDTVTVNVSIPRKASAFLQTKSNWAKVSDLRTGAINFANSHSRLNAQARGLSINERQDIIKVIAAGTEDQKGTKADVKIEVESPQNPDRRFRNVDYSLKVSGGEQFHQVSGLGFDKFMNIFGEMGLDVSDVSGKYEKSLTEFFDSEVYTKKYSSRSQAQSTGGGDNLKKSARLVYEKAAAILQEGLNAAGTNSVKLKFANYIIYGLSRNVRTELVKFAANGKVKTRVADRQFRDVILTNRFVATLKRTGDPKIEIYLADENGRKLSGKDNFIMQIRYKLEVASGKSGGKKVYKFYPRHYLEAQAGMFSL
;
A
#
# COMPACT_ATOMS: atom_id res chain seq x y z
N MET A 1 31.66 -6.89 -18.84
CA MET A 1 30.34 -7.36 -18.38
C MET A 1 29.47 -6.13 -18.17
N ALA A 2 28.43 -5.94 -18.98
CA ALA A 2 27.49 -4.83 -18.82
C ALA A 2 26.74 -5.02 -17.51
N GLN A 3 26.92 -4.10 -16.58
CA GLN A 3 26.21 -4.08 -15.30
C GLN A 3 24.72 -3.90 -15.62
N ALA A 4 23.91 -4.92 -15.34
CA ALA A 4 22.48 -4.84 -15.53
C ALA A 4 21.96 -3.59 -14.80
N LYS A 5 21.28 -2.71 -15.53
CA LYS A 5 20.68 -1.49 -15.00
C LYS A 5 19.64 -1.91 -13.96
N ILE A 6 19.99 -1.79 -12.69
CA ILE A 6 19.09 -2.12 -11.59
C ILE A 6 18.11 -0.96 -11.47
N ASP A 7 16.91 -1.17 -11.95
CA ASP A 7 15.82 -0.20 -11.93
C ASP A 7 15.12 -0.21 -10.56
N ALA A 8 15.78 0.35 -9.55
CA ALA A 8 15.14 0.63 -8.28
C ALA A 8 14.26 1.88 -8.45
N ASN A 9 12.97 1.74 -8.19
CA ASN A 9 12.08 2.88 -8.22
C ASN A 9 12.31 3.79 -6.99
N ARG A 10 11.94 5.07 -7.10
CA ARG A 10 12.14 6.03 -6.00
C ARG A 10 11.34 5.69 -4.75
N GLY A 11 10.21 4.97 -4.87
CA GLY A 11 9.42 4.47 -3.75
C GLY A 11 10.21 3.48 -2.91
N ASP A 12 10.71 2.41 -3.54
CA ASP A 12 11.51 1.38 -2.86
C ASP A 12 12.75 1.98 -2.17
N LEU A 13 13.40 2.97 -2.82
CA LEU A 13 14.55 3.67 -2.25
C LEU A 13 14.18 4.54 -1.05
N PHE A 14 13.04 5.24 -1.12
CA PHE A 14 12.56 6.03 0.02
C PHE A 14 12.20 5.13 1.20
N GLU A 15 11.54 4.00 0.96
CA GLU A 15 11.25 3.00 1.99
C GLU A 15 12.53 2.53 2.71
N ALA A 16 13.60 2.27 1.96
CA ALA A 16 14.88 1.85 2.54
C ALA A 16 15.50 2.94 3.42
N PHE A 17 15.56 4.19 2.94
CA PHE A 17 16.09 5.30 3.74
C PHE A 17 15.20 5.62 4.94
N PHE A 18 13.87 5.52 4.77
CA PHE A 18 12.92 5.72 5.84
C PHE A 18 13.11 4.69 6.94
N ALA A 19 13.19 3.39 6.58
CA ALA A 19 13.44 2.32 7.52
C ALA A 19 14.77 2.54 8.29
N ALA A 20 15.83 2.90 7.58
CA ALA A 20 17.12 3.18 8.21
C ALA A 20 17.09 4.41 9.13
N ALA A 21 16.39 5.48 8.76
CA ALA A 21 16.28 6.68 9.58
C ALA A 21 15.44 6.44 10.85
N VAL A 22 14.38 5.64 10.73
CA VAL A 22 13.57 5.23 11.88
C VAL A 22 14.36 4.32 12.80
N ALA A 23 15.07 3.32 12.26
CA ALA A 23 15.97 2.48 13.07
C ALA A 23 17.00 3.33 13.82
N ALA A 24 17.66 4.29 13.15
CA ALA A 24 18.60 5.21 13.76
C ALA A 24 17.96 6.03 14.90
N ARG A 25 16.69 6.44 14.77
CA ARG A 25 15.95 7.13 15.84
C ARG A 25 15.85 6.27 17.10
N PHE A 26 15.54 4.98 16.95
CA PHE A 26 15.42 4.06 18.09
C PHE A 26 16.80 3.68 18.67
N VAL A 27 17.83 3.58 17.84
CA VAL A 27 19.22 3.41 18.32
C VAL A 27 19.61 4.60 19.21
N LYS A 28 19.35 5.82 18.76
CA LYS A 28 19.60 7.01 19.58
C LYS A 28 18.80 7.02 20.88
N ARG A 29 17.58 6.50 20.85
CA ARG A 29 16.78 6.34 22.07
C ARG A 29 17.40 5.35 23.04
N ALA A 30 17.84 4.21 22.57
CA ALA A 30 18.47 3.19 23.40
C ALA A 30 19.71 3.75 24.14
N LYS A 31 20.50 4.57 23.47
CA LYS A 31 21.73 5.18 23.99
C LYS A 31 21.52 6.42 24.85
N THR A 32 20.30 6.97 24.88
CA THR A 32 20.03 8.22 25.59
C THR A 32 19.45 7.92 26.96
N LYS A 33 20.17 8.30 28.02
CA LYS A 33 19.72 8.13 29.42
C LYS A 33 18.45 8.94 29.72
N SER A 34 18.29 10.12 29.13
CA SER A 34 17.12 10.99 29.33
C SER A 34 16.17 10.92 28.13
N ALA A 35 14.91 10.56 28.40
CA ALA A 35 13.86 10.53 27.38
C ALA A 35 13.31 11.92 27.00
N LYS A 36 13.68 13.00 27.73
CA LYS A 36 13.10 14.33 27.51
C LYS A 36 13.50 14.92 26.14
N LYS A 37 14.74 14.75 25.72
CA LYS A 37 15.26 15.28 24.45
C LYS A 37 16.12 14.22 23.77
N LEU A 38 15.65 13.72 22.64
CA LEU A 38 16.43 12.78 21.81
C LEU A 38 17.39 13.56 20.91
N PRO A 39 18.65 13.12 20.79
CA PRO A 39 19.59 13.70 19.84
C PRO A 39 19.05 13.58 18.40
N PRO A 40 19.34 14.53 17.50
CA PRO A 40 18.90 14.44 16.12
C PRO A 40 19.51 13.24 15.40
N VAL A 41 18.75 12.62 14.51
CA VAL A 41 19.27 11.64 13.55
C VAL A 41 20.00 12.42 12.47
N THR A 42 21.22 11.96 12.14
CA THR A 42 22.11 12.57 11.16
C THR A 42 22.26 11.67 9.93
N VAL A 43 22.89 12.19 8.88
CA VAL A 43 23.27 11.41 7.70
C VAL A 43 24.18 10.24 8.09
N ASN A 44 25.11 10.46 9.02
CA ASN A 44 26.03 9.42 9.47
C ASN A 44 25.32 8.29 10.20
N ASP A 45 24.30 8.58 10.98
CA ASP A 45 23.50 7.55 11.66
C ASP A 45 22.77 6.65 10.66
N VAL A 46 22.12 7.25 9.64
CA VAL A 46 21.43 6.50 8.58
C VAL A 46 22.42 5.69 7.75
N ASN A 47 23.56 6.29 7.41
CA ASN A 47 24.60 5.61 6.66
C ASN A 47 25.21 4.44 7.45
N ALA A 48 25.37 4.56 8.76
CA ALA A 48 25.84 3.49 9.62
C ALA A 48 24.88 2.30 9.57
N VAL A 49 23.57 2.53 9.77
CA VAL A 49 22.56 1.48 9.67
C VAL A 49 22.63 0.77 8.32
N LEU A 50 22.60 1.52 7.22
CA LEU A 50 22.65 0.93 5.87
C LEU A 50 23.95 0.19 5.60
N THR A 51 25.09 0.73 6.05
CA THR A 51 26.40 0.10 5.85
C THR A 51 26.48 -1.25 6.55
N GLU A 52 26.02 -1.32 7.80
CA GLU A 52 26.00 -2.59 8.54
C GLU A 52 25.07 -3.62 7.88
N MET A 53 23.91 -3.18 7.43
CA MET A 53 22.97 -4.05 6.69
C MET A 53 23.54 -4.58 5.39
N MET A 54 24.33 -3.78 4.68
CA MET A 54 24.93 -4.15 3.39
C MET A 54 26.17 -5.03 3.53
N LYS A 55 26.79 -5.17 4.71
CA LYS A 55 27.95 -6.05 4.95
C LYS A 55 27.66 -7.51 4.59
N GLY A 56 26.44 -7.99 4.80
CA GLY A 56 25.99 -9.33 4.44
C GLY A 56 25.77 -9.56 2.93
N GLY A 57 26.07 -8.58 2.09
CA GLY A 57 25.84 -8.64 0.65
C GLY A 57 24.37 -8.56 0.25
N TYR A 58 24.14 -8.67 -1.06
CA TYR A 58 22.78 -8.68 -1.62
C TYR A 58 22.04 -9.95 -1.26
N LYS A 59 20.95 -9.84 -0.52
CA LYS A 59 20.09 -10.97 -0.18
C LYS A 59 18.93 -11.11 -1.18
N LYS A 60 18.72 -12.33 -1.63
CA LYS A 60 17.80 -12.63 -2.74
C LYS A 60 16.34 -12.67 -2.33
N ASN A 61 16.04 -12.85 -1.05
CA ASN A 61 14.68 -12.98 -0.52
C ASN A 61 14.28 -11.79 0.34
N VAL A 62 13.04 -11.31 0.17
CA VAL A 62 12.47 -10.17 0.91
C VAL A 62 12.38 -10.41 2.41
N ASN A 63 12.25 -11.68 2.81
CA ASN A 63 12.18 -12.09 4.21
C ASN A 63 13.55 -12.14 4.91
N ASP A 64 14.63 -11.88 4.18
CA ASP A 64 15.97 -11.81 4.78
C ASP A 64 16.13 -10.49 5.53
N VAL A 65 15.77 -10.51 6.78
CA VAL A 65 16.03 -9.42 7.71
C VAL A 65 17.53 -9.30 7.92
N GLY A 66 18.12 -8.19 7.47
CA GLY A 66 19.50 -7.86 7.79
C GLY A 66 19.59 -7.54 9.28
N SER A 67 20.39 -8.32 10.02
CA SER A 67 20.71 -8.00 11.41
C SER A 67 22.01 -7.21 11.44
N ALA A 68 22.00 -6.08 12.14
CA ALA A 68 23.16 -5.25 12.35
C ALA A 68 23.27 -4.91 13.83
N VAL A 69 24.48 -4.88 14.33
CA VAL A 69 24.76 -4.33 15.67
C VAL A 69 25.36 -2.95 15.47
N ILE A 70 24.61 -1.94 15.89
CA ILE A 70 25.06 -0.55 15.81
C ILE A 70 25.42 -0.10 17.20
N ASP A 71 26.72 0.01 17.40
CA ASP A 71 27.35 0.22 18.71
C ASP A 71 26.91 -0.86 19.73
N THR A 72 26.06 -1.13 20.33
CA THR A 72 25.61 -2.21 21.22
C THR A 72 24.14 -2.56 21.01
N VAL A 73 23.50 -1.88 20.07
CA VAL A 73 22.07 -2.05 19.81
C VAL A 73 21.86 -2.99 18.62
N THR A 74 21.13 -4.06 18.84
CA THR A 74 20.74 -4.97 17.76
C THR A 74 19.58 -4.36 16.96
N VAL A 75 19.79 -4.24 15.65
CA VAL A 75 18.82 -3.65 14.73
C VAL A 75 18.58 -4.62 13.59
N ASN A 76 17.35 -5.05 13.43
CA ASN A 76 16.92 -5.89 12.32
C ASN A 76 16.13 -5.00 11.35
N VAL A 77 16.70 -4.71 10.19
CA VAL A 77 16.06 -3.88 9.17
C VAL A 77 15.89 -4.67 7.89
N SER A 78 14.67 -4.79 7.41
CA SER A 78 14.37 -5.31 6.09
C SER A 78 14.10 -4.15 5.14
N ILE A 79 14.67 -4.18 3.94
CA ILE A 79 14.45 -3.19 2.89
C ILE A 79 14.07 -3.86 1.58
N PRO A 80 13.36 -3.16 0.66
CA PRO A 80 12.99 -3.72 -0.63
C PRO A 80 14.20 -4.22 -1.41
N ARG A 81 14.07 -5.40 -2.01
CA ARG A 81 15.16 -6.07 -2.74
C ARG A 81 15.84 -5.19 -3.79
N LYS A 82 15.05 -4.45 -4.58
CA LYS A 82 15.59 -3.56 -5.62
C LYS A 82 16.36 -2.39 -5.00
N ALA A 83 15.87 -1.84 -3.88
CA ALA A 83 16.58 -0.81 -3.14
C ALA A 83 17.89 -1.36 -2.57
N SER A 84 17.88 -2.56 -1.99
CA SER A 84 19.11 -3.23 -1.50
C SER A 84 20.16 -3.34 -2.60
N ALA A 85 19.77 -3.84 -3.78
CA ALA A 85 20.69 -4.00 -4.92
C ALA A 85 21.31 -2.65 -5.38
N PHE A 86 20.50 -1.58 -5.40
CA PHE A 86 20.97 -0.24 -5.79
C PHE A 86 21.92 0.33 -4.73
N LEU A 87 21.61 0.16 -3.44
CA LEU A 87 22.34 0.72 -2.32
C LEU A 87 23.67 -0.03 -1.98
N GLN A 88 23.90 -1.21 -2.56
CA GLN A 88 25.20 -1.91 -2.47
C GLN A 88 26.36 -1.00 -2.94
N THR A 89 26.10 -0.15 -3.91
CA THR A 89 27.09 0.79 -4.44
C THR A 89 26.96 2.14 -3.75
N LYS A 90 27.88 2.47 -2.84
CA LYS A 90 27.82 3.71 -2.04
C LYS A 90 27.75 4.99 -2.88
N SER A 91 28.38 5.02 -4.06
CA SER A 91 28.29 6.19 -4.96
C SER A 91 26.87 6.47 -5.46
N ASN A 92 25.98 5.49 -5.44
CA ASN A 92 24.58 5.69 -5.78
C ASN A 92 23.81 6.47 -4.71
N TRP A 93 24.29 6.51 -3.47
CA TRP A 93 23.62 7.22 -2.36
C TRP A 93 23.56 8.73 -2.59
N ALA A 94 24.56 9.29 -3.26
CA ALA A 94 24.56 10.71 -3.63
C ALA A 94 23.45 11.06 -4.63
N LYS A 95 23.12 10.13 -5.56
CA LYS A 95 22.08 10.32 -6.60
C LYS A 95 20.66 10.44 -6.04
N VAL A 96 20.45 9.99 -4.80
CA VAL A 96 19.15 9.95 -4.11
C VAL A 96 19.23 10.57 -2.71
N SER A 97 20.12 11.54 -2.55
CA SER A 97 20.35 12.23 -1.27
C SER A 97 19.13 12.99 -0.76
N ASP A 98 18.24 13.43 -1.66
CA ASP A 98 16.99 14.07 -1.34
C ASP A 98 16.03 13.12 -0.57
N LEU A 99 15.95 11.85 -0.97
CA LEU A 99 15.14 10.84 -0.29
C LEU A 99 15.67 10.55 1.12
N ARG A 100 17.00 10.45 1.25
CA ARG A 100 17.65 10.29 2.55
C ARG A 100 17.39 11.49 3.46
N THR A 101 17.53 12.71 2.93
CA THR A 101 17.23 13.93 3.67
C THR A 101 15.78 13.98 4.13
N GLY A 102 14.84 13.62 3.28
CA GLY A 102 13.40 13.53 3.64
C GLY A 102 13.15 12.53 4.76
N ALA A 103 13.76 11.36 4.71
CA ALA A 103 13.66 10.36 5.77
C ALA A 103 14.24 10.84 7.12
N ILE A 104 15.38 11.52 7.10
CA ILE A 104 16.00 12.13 8.28
C ILE A 104 15.10 13.23 8.85
N ASN A 105 14.57 14.11 8.00
CA ASN A 105 13.65 15.17 8.42
C ASN A 105 12.42 14.59 9.09
N PHE A 106 11.84 13.52 8.53
CA PHE A 106 10.73 12.81 9.17
C PHE A 106 11.14 12.29 10.55
N ALA A 107 12.22 11.55 10.66
CA ALA A 107 12.68 10.96 11.92
C ALA A 107 12.94 12.03 13.00
N ASN A 108 13.36 13.24 12.60
CA ASN A 108 13.63 14.34 13.52
C ASN A 108 12.41 15.15 13.92
N SER A 109 11.47 15.37 13.00
CA SER A 109 10.34 16.30 13.20
C SER A 109 9.04 15.61 13.56
N HIS A 110 8.87 14.31 13.26
CA HIS A 110 7.61 13.62 13.43
C HIS A 110 7.25 13.42 14.91
N SER A 111 6.23 14.15 15.38
CA SER A 111 5.87 14.21 16.81
C SER A 111 5.51 12.84 17.40
N ARG A 112 4.71 12.06 16.66
CA ARG A 112 4.25 10.74 17.12
C ARG A 112 5.40 9.73 17.21
N LEU A 113 6.24 9.62 16.17
CA LEU A 113 7.42 8.74 16.21
C LEU A 113 8.34 9.11 17.39
N ASN A 114 8.59 10.40 17.57
CA ASN A 114 9.43 10.88 18.66
C ASN A 114 8.79 10.66 20.04
N ALA A 115 7.46 10.83 20.16
CA ALA A 115 6.74 10.53 21.39
C ALA A 115 6.81 9.04 21.73
N GLN A 116 6.64 8.17 20.73
CA GLN A 116 6.75 6.73 20.90
C GLN A 116 8.18 6.31 21.28
N ALA A 117 9.18 6.82 20.57
CA ALA A 117 10.57 6.54 20.91
C ALA A 117 10.89 7.00 22.33
N ARG A 118 10.42 8.18 22.79
CA ARG A 118 10.60 8.65 24.15
C ARG A 118 9.90 7.78 25.19
N GLY A 119 8.70 7.29 24.87
CA GLY A 119 7.92 6.45 25.77
C GLY A 119 8.49 5.03 25.99
N LEU A 120 9.41 4.61 25.12
CA LEU A 120 10.05 3.30 25.25
C LEU A 120 11.28 3.37 26.15
N SER A 121 11.38 2.38 27.04
CA SER A 121 12.62 2.04 27.71
C SER A 121 13.26 0.91 26.91
N ILE A 122 14.29 1.22 26.15
CA ILE A 122 15.01 0.25 25.31
C ILE A 122 16.32 -0.11 26.02
N ASN A 123 16.49 -1.41 26.28
CA ASN A 123 17.77 -1.92 26.76
C ASN A 123 18.68 -2.22 25.58
N GLU A 124 19.73 -1.43 25.40
CA GLU A 124 20.64 -1.52 24.25
C GLU A 124 21.29 -2.89 24.03
N ARG A 125 21.41 -3.70 25.08
CA ARG A 125 22.07 -5.02 25.00
C ARG A 125 21.09 -6.19 24.88
N GLN A 126 19.81 -5.95 25.16
CA GLN A 126 18.82 -7.00 25.28
C GLN A 126 17.67 -6.86 24.26
N ASP A 127 17.30 -5.63 23.95
CA ASP A 127 16.17 -5.39 23.07
C ASP A 127 16.61 -5.35 21.58
N ILE A 128 15.72 -5.83 20.71
CA ILE A 128 15.92 -5.86 19.27
C ILE A 128 14.97 -4.85 18.64
N ILE A 129 15.52 -3.90 17.88
CA ILE A 129 14.74 -2.96 17.08
C ILE A 129 14.51 -3.59 15.72
N LYS A 130 13.24 -3.88 15.39
CA LYS A 130 12.84 -4.39 14.07
C LYS A 130 12.18 -3.29 13.27
N VAL A 131 12.69 -3.04 12.07
CA VAL A 131 12.07 -2.14 11.10
C VAL A 131 11.95 -2.89 9.78
N ILE A 132 10.71 -3.13 9.36
CA ILE A 132 10.40 -3.95 8.19
C ILE A 132 9.82 -3.05 7.10
N ALA A 133 10.56 -2.87 6.02
CA ALA A 133 10.10 -2.23 4.80
C ALA A 133 9.92 -3.29 3.71
N ALA A 134 8.67 -3.71 3.50
CA ALA A 134 8.35 -4.84 2.63
C ALA A 134 8.27 -4.48 1.14
N GLY A 135 8.12 -3.19 0.82
CA GLY A 135 7.96 -2.74 -0.57
C GLY A 135 6.69 -3.26 -1.22
N THR A 136 6.73 -3.33 -2.54
CA THR A 136 5.63 -3.87 -3.35
C THR A 136 5.50 -5.40 -3.28
N GLU A 137 6.41 -6.09 -2.60
CA GLU A 137 6.48 -7.54 -2.61
C GLU A 137 5.59 -8.19 -1.54
N ASP A 138 5.22 -7.50 -0.47
CA ASP A 138 4.26 -8.00 0.54
C ASP A 138 2.90 -7.29 0.44
N GLN A 139 2.18 -7.54 -0.64
CA GLN A 139 0.83 -7.00 -0.83
C GLN A 139 -0.28 -7.85 -0.15
N LYS A 140 0.09 -8.96 0.50
CA LYS A 140 -0.88 -9.95 1.00
C LYS A 140 -1.25 -9.77 2.48
N GLY A 141 -0.42 -9.13 3.28
CA GLY A 141 -0.61 -9.06 4.72
C GLY A 141 -1.14 -7.72 5.21
N THR A 142 -0.29 -6.74 5.27
CA THR A 142 -0.61 -5.39 5.73
C THR A 142 -0.20 -4.40 4.67
N LYS A 143 -0.91 -3.29 4.59
CA LYS A 143 -0.61 -2.22 3.61
C LYS A 143 0.36 -1.18 4.12
N ALA A 144 1.01 -1.45 5.22
CA ALA A 144 2.11 -0.65 5.68
C ALA A 144 3.33 -0.93 4.81
N ASP A 145 3.85 0.12 4.22
CA ASP A 145 5.12 0.04 3.50
C ASP A 145 6.28 -0.12 4.51
N VAL A 146 6.12 0.40 5.74
CA VAL A 146 7.08 0.24 6.83
C VAL A 146 6.40 -0.02 8.17
N LYS A 147 6.88 -1.06 8.87
CA LYS A 147 6.48 -1.44 10.24
C LYS A 147 7.65 -1.31 11.21
N ILE A 148 7.34 -1.01 12.46
CA ILE A 148 8.33 -0.86 13.50
C ILE A 148 7.91 -1.69 14.72
N GLU A 149 8.82 -2.51 15.20
CA GLU A 149 8.66 -3.33 16.41
C GLU A 149 9.89 -3.21 17.29
N VAL A 150 9.70 -3.22 18.59
CA VAL A 150 10.78 -3.43 19.55
C VAL A 150 10.47 -4.70 20.31
N GLU A 151 11.34 -5.67 20.20
CA GLU A 151 11.21 -6.94 20.89
C GLU A 151 12.17 -6.98 22.09
N SER A 152 11.67 -7.43 23.22
CA SER A 152 12.48 -7.77 24.37
C SER A 152 12.47 -9.29 24.54
N PRO A 153 13.52 -10.02 24.11
CA PRO A 153 13.55 -11.48 24.25
C PRO A 153 13.40 -11.98 25.68
N GLN A 154 13.81 -11.15 26.64
CA GLN A 154 13.70 -11.47 28.07
C GLN A 154 12.34 -11.09 28.68
N ASN A 155 11.53 -10.30 28.01
CA ASN A 155 10.19 -9.92 28.43
C ASN A 155 9.22 -9.87 27.24
N PRO A 156 8.71 -11.03 26.78
CA PRO A 156 7.84 -11.15 25.59
C PRO A 156 6.53 -10.35 25.71
N ASP A 157 6.06 -10.06 26.90
CA ASP A 157 4.84 -9.29 27.14
C ASP A 157 5.04 -7.79 26.92
N ARG A 158 6.29 -7.36 26.85
CA ARG A 158 6.67 -5.98 26.58
C ARG A 158 6.64 -5.70 25.08
N ARG A 159 5.42 -5.60 24.53
CA ARG A 159 5.23 -5.31 23.10
C ARG A 159 5.07 -3.82 22.88
N PHE A 160 5.93 -3.28 22.01
CA PHE A 160 5.71 -1.98 21.43
C PHE A 160 4.53 -2.06 20.43
N ARG A 161 3.56 -1.15 20.55
CA ARG A 161 2.47 -1.04 19.59
C ARG A 161 3.01 -0.53 18.26
N ASN A 162 2.94 -1.35 17.25
CA ASN A 162 3.32 -1.01 15.89
C ASN A 162 2.60 0.24 15.39
N VAL A 163 3.36 1.10 14.75
CA VAL A 163 2.83 2.14 13.89
C VAL A 163 3.18 1.74 12.47
N ASP A 164 2.16 1.54 11.67
CA ASP A 164 2.32 1.24 10.28
C ASP A 164 2.38 2.54 9.48
N TYR A 165 3.36 2.66 8.58
CA TYR A 165 3.50 3.81 7.70
C TYR A 165 3.26 3.41 6.26
N SER A 166 2.41 4.17 5.55
CA SER A 166 2.28 4.09 4.10
C SER A 166 3.02 5.26 3.45
N LEU A 167 4.02 4.96 2.65
CA LEU A 167 4.93 5.94 2.08
C LEU A 167 4.55 6.30 0.64
N LYS A 168 4.55 7.59 0.30
CA LYS A 168 4.28 8.09 -1.04
C LYS A 168 5.36 9.07 -1.48
N VAL A 169 6.02 8.79 -2.61
CA VAL A 169 7.18 9.57 -3.12
C VAL A 169 6.81 10.53 -4.23
N SER A 170 5.74 10.32 -4.95
CA SER A 170 5.32 11.21 -6.06
C SER A 170 3.84 11.08 -6.35
N GLY A 171 3.24 12.18 -6.74
CA GLY A 171 2.01 12.40 -7.53
C GLY A 171 0.76 11.57 -7.30
N GLY A 172 0.88 10.37 -6.83
CA GLY A 172 -0.25 9.48 -6.55
C GLY A 172 -0.83 9.75 -5.16
N GLU A 173 -2.04 10.25 -5.12
CA GLU A 173 -2.78 10.46 -3.87
C GLU A 173 -3.47 9.17 -3.39
N GLN A 174 -3.04 8.03 -3.89
CA GLN A 174 -3.61 6.73 -3.55
C GLN A 174 -3.21 6.34 -2.12
N PHE A 175 -4.20 6.27 -1.24
CA PHE A 175 -4.00 5.92 0.17
C PHE A 175 -3.65 4.43 0.31
N HIS A 176 -4.46 3.58 -0.30
CA HIS A 176 -4.16 2.16 -0.39
C HIS A 176 -4.74 1.53 -1.65
N GLN A 177 -4.21 0.37 -2.03
CA GLN A 177 -4.67 -0.39 -3.18
C GLN A 177 -4.84 -1.86 -2.81
N VAL A 178 -5.99 -2.44 -3.17
CA VAL A 178 -6.14 -3.89 -3.29
C VAL A 178 -6.03 -4.24 -4.74
N SER A 179 -5.03 -5.03 -5.10
CA SER A 179 -4.70 -5.32 -6.49
C SER A 179 -4.93 -6.78 -6.85
N GLY A 180 -5.27 -7.00 -8.11
CA GLY A 180 -5.29 -8.32 -8.72
C GLY A 180 -6.38 -9.26 -8.20
N LEU A 181 -7.50 -8.74 -7.72
CA LEU A 181 -8.62 -9.55 -7.26
C LEU A 181 -9.31 -10.25 -8.43
N GLY A 182 -9.58 -11.54 -8.29
CA GLY A 182 -10.59 -12.24 -9.09
C GLY A 182 -12.00 -11.74 -8.75
N PHE A 183 -12.99 -12.12 -9.57
CA PHE A 183 -14.36 -11.64 -9.43
C PHE A 183 -14.97 -11.98 -8.06
N ASP A 184 -14.90 -13.23 -7.62
CA ASP A 184 -15.49 -13.66 -6.34
C ASP A 184 -14.94 -12.87 -5.16
N LYS A 185 -13.62 -12.68 -5.10
CA LYS A 185 -13.00 -11.87 -4.05
C LYS A 185 -13.40 -10.40 -4.13
N PHE A 186 -13.60 -9.89 -5.33
CA PHE A 186 -14.08 -8.54 -5.55
C PHE A 186 -15.49 -8.37 -5.00
N MET A 187 -16.40 -9.29 -5.33
CA MET A 187 -17.79 -9.26 -4.82
C MET A 187 -17.86 -9.49 -3.31
N ASN A 188 -17.04 -10.38 -2.76
CA ASN A 188 -16.99 -10.63 -1.33
C ASN A 188 -16.65 -9.37 -0.52
N ILE A 189 -15.82 -8.47 -1.07
CA ILE A 189 -15.52 -7.18 -0.40
C ILE A 189 -16.79 -6.33 -0.23
N PHE A 190 -17.67 -6.30 -1.21
CA PHE A 190 -18.95 -5.57 -1.09
C PHE A 190 -19.83 -6.21 0.00
N GLY A 191 -19.91 -7.54 0.03
CA GLY A 191 -20.63 -8.26 1.09
C GLY A 191 -20.05 -7.98 2.48
N GLU A 192 -18.72 -7.92 2.62
CA GLU A 192 -18.04 -7.56 3.87
C GLU A 192 -18.34 -6.11 4.31
N MET A 193 -18.60 -5.21 3.37
CA MET A 193 -19.08 -3.86 3.65
C MET A 193 -20.55 -3.84 4.10
N GLY A 194 -21.27 -4.95 3.95
CA GLY A 194 -22.69 -5.08 4.26
C GLY A 194 -23.58 -4.62 3.11
N LEU A 195 -23.07 -4.60 1.88
CA LEU A 195 -23.83 -4.31 0.67
C LEU A 195 -24.43 -5.60 0.11
N ASP A 196 -25.69 -5.54 -0.31
CA ASP A 196 -26.34 -6.68 -0.95
C ASP A 196 -25.85 -6.84 -2.39
N VAL A 197 -25.16 -7.94 -2.64
CA VAL A 197 -24.61 -8.30 -3.95
C VAL A 197 -25.33 -9.49 -4.59
N SER A 198 -26.41 -9.98 -3.97
CA SER A 198 -27.16 -11.16 -4.44
C SER A 198 -27.67 -10.97 -5.87
N ASP A 199 -28.14 -9.79 -6.19
CA ASP A 199 -28.63 -9.41 -7.53
C ASP A 199 -27.50 -9.41 -8.60
N VAL A 200 -26.24 -9.15 -8.19
CA VAL A 200 -25.08 -9.24 -9.09
C VAL A 200 -24.73 -10.70 -9.35
N SER A 201 -24.77 -11.53 -8.32
CA SER A 201 -24.50 -12.98 -8.43
C SER A 201 -25.49 -13.64 -9.38
N GLY A 202 -26.79 -13.43 -9.22
CA GLY A 202 -27.82 -14.13 -9.99
C GLY A 202 -27.86 -13.77 -11.48
N LYS A 203 -27.91 -12.48 -11.82
CA LYS A 203 -27.98 -12.02 -13.23
C LYS A 203 -26.65 -12.09 -13.97
N TYR A 204 -25.55 -11.93 -13.27
CA TYR A 204 -24.21 -11.86 -13.87
C TYR A 204 -23.45 -13.18 -13.78
N GLU A 205 -23.84 -14.07 -12.87
CA GLU A 205 -23.23 -15.39 -12.80
C GLU A 205 -23.39 -16.13 -14.14
N LYS A 206 -24.56 -16.05 -14.77
CA LYS A 206 -24.79 -16.61 -16.10
C LYS A 206 -23.92 -15.93 -17.15
N SER A 207 -23.92 -14.59 -17.23
CA SER A 207 -23.08 -13.84 -18.19
C SER A 207 -21.60 -14.01 -17.91
N LEU A 208 -21.21 -14.17 -16.65
CA LEU A 208 -19.82 -14.42 -16.26
C LEU A 208 -19.41 -15.85 -16.53
N THR A 209 -20.31 -16.82 -16.30
CA THR A 209 -20.06 -18.24 -16.64
C THR A 209 -19.91 -18.36 -18.15
N GLU A 210 -20.84 -17.82 -18.93
CA GLU A 210 -20.73 -17.76 -20.40
C GLU A 210 -19.46 -17.08 -20.87
N PHE A 211 -19.03 -16.07 -20.15
CA PHE A 211 -17.81 -15.35 -20.43
C PHE A 211 -16.54 -16.15 -20.07
N PHE A 212 -16.49 -16.75 -18.87
CA PHE A 212 -15.36 -17.57 -18.45
C PHE A 212 -15.27 -18.88 -19.22
N ASP A 213 -16.39 -19.40 -19.68
CA ASP A 213 -16.47 -20.58 -20.55
C ASP A 213 -16.27 -20.24 -22.02
N SER A 214 -16.22 -18.94 -22.35
CA SER A 214 -16.00 -18.51 -23.73
C SER A 214 -14.65 -19.04 -24.25
N GLU A 215 -14.63 -19.41 -25.52
CA GLU A 215 -13.43 -19.89 -26.19
C GLU A 215 -12.25 -18.92 -26.02
N VAL A 216 -12.52 -17.63 -26.01
CA VAL A 216 -11.51 -16.59 -25.83
C VAL A 216 -10.83 -16.63 -24.47
N TYR A 217 -11.61 -16.87 -23.39
CA TYR A 217 -11.10 -16.91 -22.03
C TYR A 217 -10.36 -18.21 -21.73
N THR A 218 -10.89 -19.33 -22.20
CA THR A 218 -10.32 -20.66 -21.99
C THR A 218 -9.11 -20.94 -22.88
N LYS A 219 -9.01 -20.22 -24.01
CA LYS A 219 -7.94 -20.39 -24.99
C LYS A 219 -6.56 -20.12 -24.41
N LYS A 220 -5.65 -21.01 -24.77
CA LYS A 220 -4.23 -20.91 -24.43
C LYS A 220 -3.47 -20.38 -25.63
N TYR A 221 -2.78 -19.25 -25.46
CA TYR A 221 -2.01 -18.62 -26.51
C TYR A 221 -0.53 -18.93 -26.36
N SER A 222 0.18 -19.02 -27.47
CA SER A 222 1.63 -19.31 -27.49
C SER A 222 2.47 -18.09 -27.09
N SER A 223 1.95 -16.88 -27.30
CA SER A 223 2.61 -15.62 -26.93
C SER A 223 1.64 -14.61 -26.35
N ARG A 224 2.20 -13.59 -25.65
CA ARG A 224 1.43 -12.47 -25.11
C ARG A 224 0.83 -11.61 -26.24
N SER A 225 1.60 -11.36 -27.28
CA SER A 225 1.15 -10.59 -28.44
C SER A 225 0.00 -11.27 -29.17
N GLN A 226 0.07 -12.60 -29.33
CA GLN A 226 -1.03 -13.35 -29.93
C GLN A 226 -2.32 -13.23 -29.10
N ALA A 227 -2.24 -13.33 -27.78
CA ALA A 227 -3.40 -13.13 -26.91
C ALA A 227 -3.97 -11.71 -27.05
N GLN A 228 -3.12 -10.70 -27.12
CA GLN A 228 -3.53 -9.30 -27.26
C GLN A 228 -4.15 -8.96 -28.61
N SER A 229 -3.72 -9.61 -29.70
CA SER A 229 -4.18 -9.35 -31.07
C SER A 229 -5.54 -9.99 -31.41
N THR A 230 -6.07 -10.88 -30.57
CA THR A 230 -7.29 -11.64 -30.90
C THR A 230 -8.61 -10.86 -30.77
N GLY A 231 -8.58 -9.58 -30.35
CA GLY A 231 -9.79 -8.76 -30.20
C GLY A 231 -10.76 -9.22 -29.09
N GLY A 232 -10.52 -10.38 -28.48
CA GLY A 232 -11.34 -10.94 -27.38
C GLY A 232 -11.43 -10.02 -26.16
N GLY A 233 -10.49 -9.10 -26.04
CA GLY A 233 -10.49 -8.09 -24.98
C GLY A 233 -11.72 -7.19 -24.98
N ASP A 234 -12.32 -6.88 -26.11
CA ASP A 234 -13.45 -5.94 -26.18
C ASP A 234 -14.77 -6.57 -25.71
N ASN A 235 -15.02 -7.85 -25.99
CA ASN A 235 -16.16 -8.55 -25.44
C ASN A 235 -16.04 -8.71 -23.91
N LEU A 236 -14.84 -9.00 -23.44
CA LEU A 236 -14.51 -9.06 -22.03
C LEU A 236 -14.76 -7.72 -21.32
N LYS A 237 -14.40 -6.61 -21.95
CA LYS A 237 -14.67 -5.27 -21.43
C LYS A 237 -16.16 -4.92 -21.42
N LYS A 238 -16.92 -5.36 -22.42
CA LYS A 238 -18.38 -5.16 -22.45
C LYS A 238 -19.06 -5.86 -21.27
N SER A 239 -18.75 -7.12 -21.04
CA SER A 239 -19.27 -7.87 -19.87
C SER A 239 -18.86 -7.25 -18.55
N ALA A 240 -17.60 -6.84 -18.42
CA ALA A 240 -17.13 -6.13 -17.24
C ALA A 240 -17.87 -4.81 -17.01
N ARG A 241 -18.24 -4.07 -18.06
CA ARG A 241 -19.01 -2.82 -17.93
C ARG A 241 -20.38 -3.06 -17.29
N LEU A 242 -21.08 -4.11 -17.70
CA LEU A 242 -22.38 -4.44 -17.10
C LEU A 242 -22.26 -4.74 -15.60
N VAL A 243 -21.24 -5.52 -15.22
CA VAL A 243 -20.95 -5.79 -13.80
C VAL A 243 -20.63 -4.51 -13.04
N TYR A 244 -19.82 -3.63 -13.62
CA TYR A 244 -19.43 -2.38 -12.98
C TYR A 244 -20.59 -1.38 -12.89
N GLU A 245 -21.48 -1.36 -13.85
CA GLU A 245 -22.70 -0.54 -13.81
C GLU A 245 -23.57 -0.93 -12.60
N LYS A 246 -23.77 -2.23 -12.41
CA LYS A 246 -24.53 -2.73 -11.28
C LYS A 246 -23.79 -2.51 -9.95
N ALA A 247 -22.49 -2.75 -9.91
CA ALA A 247 -21.68 -2.50 -8.73
C ALA A 247 -21.70 -1.02 -8.33
N ALA A 248 -21.69 -0.10 -9.29
CA ALA A 248 -21.81 1.33 -9.02
C ALA A 248 -23.16 1.68 -8.40
N ALA A 249 -24.26 1.11 -8.92
CA ALA A 249 -25.60 1.30 -8.37
C ALA A 249 -25.69 0.79 -6.92
N ILE A 250 -25.23 -0.45 -6.67
CA ILE A 250 -25.22 -1.04 -5.32
C ILE A 250 -24.42 -0.18 -4.34
N LEU A 251 -23.25 0.30 -4.74
CA LEU A 251 -22.43 1.18 -3.89
C LEU A 251 -23.17 2.49 -3.59
N GLN A 252 -23.72 3.14 -4.59
CA GLN A 252 -24.41 4.42 -4.42
C GLN A 252 -25.67 4.26 -3.56
N GLU A 253 -26.50 3.28 -3.85
CA GLU A 253 -27.72 3.00 -3.11
C GLU A 253 -27.41 2.58 -1.67
N GLY A 254 -26.48 1.62 -1.50
CA GLY A 254 -26.14 1.09 -0.19
C GLY A 254 -25.47 2.12 0.73
N LEU A 255 -24.66 3.03 0.19
CA LEU A 255 -24.03 4.08 0.98
C LEU A 255 -24.96 5.25 1.30
N ASN A 256 -26.06 5.44 0.54
CA ASN A 256 -27.00 6.55 0.71
C ASN A 256 -28.35 6.15 1.34
N ALA A 257 -28.62 4.86 1.53
CA ALA A 257 -29.87 4.39 2.13
C ALA A 257 -30.01 4.88 3.59
N ALA A 258 -31.24 5.00 4.05
CA ALA A 258 -31.51 5.37 5.44
C ALA A 258 -30.96 4.30 6.41
N GLY A 259 -30.40 4.73 7.53
CA GLY A 259 -29.89 3.80 8.55
C GLY A 259 -28.54 3.13 8.24
N THR A 260 -27.82 3.57 7.22
CA THR A 260 -26.59 2.92 6.71
C THR A 260 -25.30 3.26 7.48
N ASN A 261 -25.36 3.80 8.69
CA ASN A 261 -24.15 4.15 9.43
C ASN A 261 -23.18 2.97 9.60
N SER A 262 -23.69 1.73 9.77
CA SER A 262 -22.83 0.54 9.87
C SER A 262 -22.13 0.24 8.54
N VAL A 263 -22.82 0.39 7.40
CA VAL A 263 -22.24 0.21 6.05
C VAL A 263 -21.18 1.28 5.79
N LYS A 264 -21.49 2.54 6.09
CA LYS A 264 -20.57 3.66 5.96
C LYS A 264 -19.31 3.47 6.82
N LEU A 265 -19.46 2.97 8.06
CA LEU A 265 -18.32 2.65 8.93
C LEU A 265 -17.45 1.53 8.36
N LYS A 266 -18.06 0.47 7.85
CA LYS A 266 -17.31 -0.61 7.20
C LYS A 266 -16.59 -0.12 5.96
N PHE A 267 -17.25 0.70 5.14
CA PHE A 267 -16.66 1.34 3.96
C PHE A 267 -15.49 2.25 4.35
N ALA A 268 -15.66 3.12 5.34
CA ALA A 268 -14.60 3.98 5.85
C ALA A 268 -13.40 3.17 6.36
N ASN A 269 -13.66 2.12 7.15
CA ASN A 269 -12.62 1.23 7.63
C ASN A 269 -11.89 0.53 6.48
N TYR A 270 -12.62 0.10 5.45
CA TYR A 270 -12.02 -0.50 4.27
C TYR A 270 -11.09 0.47 3.55
N ILE A 271 -11.49 1.72 3.37
CA ILE A 271 -10.69 2.76 2.73
C ILE A 271 -9.45 3.08 3.56
N ILE A 272 -9.56 3.15 4.88
CA ILE A 272 -8.46 3.50 5.78
C ILE A 272 -7.50 2.32 5.97
N TYR A 273 -8.02 1.13 6.21
CA TYR A 273 -7.22 -0.04 6.63
C TYR A 273 -7.10 -1.14 5.57
N GLY A 274 -7.88 -1.07 4.49
CA GLY A 274 -7.96 -2.12 3.49
C GLY A 274 -8.52 -3.42 4.08
N LEU A 275 -7.99 -4.54 3.60
CA LEU A 275 -8.35 -5.88 4.11
C LEU A 275 -7.70 -6.19 5.47
N SER A 276 -6.68 -5.45 5.86
CA SER A 276 -6.03 -5.62 7.16
C SER A 276 -6.85 -4.90 8.23
N ARG A 277 -7.81 -5.60 8.80
CA ARG A 277 -8.64 -5.11 9.89
C ARG A 277 -7.75 -4.83 11.10
N ASN A 278 -7.74 -3.62 11.60
CA ASN A 278 -7.21 -3.17 12.90
C ASN A 278 -5.79 -2.61 12.98
N VAL A 279 -5.10 -2.33 11.89
CA VAL A 279 -3.79 -1.68 11.99
C VAL A 279 -3.89 -0.21 11.59
N ARG A 280 -3.56 0.65 12.54
CA ARG A 280 -3.51 2.10 12.35
C ARG A 280 -2.35 2.46 11.44
N THR A 281 -2.65 2.91 10.22
CA THR A 281 -1.64 3.28 9.23
C THR A 281 -1.57 4.79 9.10
N GLU A 282 -0.36 5.34 9.16
CA GLU A 282 -0.11 6.74 8.93
C GLU A 282 0.43 6.97 7.51
N LEU A 283 -0.22 7.86 6.76
CA LEU A 283 0.25 8.25 5.44
C LEU A 283 1.41 9.25 5.57
N VAL A 284 2.52 8.94 4.91
CA VAL A 284 3.71 9.80 4.85
C VAL A 284 4.00 10.13 3.38
N LYS A 285 3.83 11.40 3.01
CA LYS A 285 4.08 11.88 1.66
C LYS A 285 5.39 12.67 1.61
N PHE A 286 6.29 12.22 0.75
CA PHE A 286 7.53 12.92 0.45
C PHE A 286 7.30 13.96 -0.65
N ALA A 287 7.65 15.20 -0.41
CA ALA A 287 7.63 16.27 -1.40
C ALA A 287 9.02 16.46 -2.01
N ALA A 288 9.07 16.89 -3.27
CA ALA A 288 10.31 17.04 -4.05
C ALA A 288 11.38 17.96 -3.41
N ASN A 289 11.00 18.81 -2.46
CA ASN A 289 11.90 19.71 -1.73
C ASN A 289 12.47 19.12 -0.44
N GLY A 290 12.39 17.78 -0.24
CA GLY A 290 12.82 17.11 0.98
C GLY A 290 11.89 17.28 2.19
N LYS A 291 10.76 17.98 2.03
CA LYS A 291 9.73 18.09 3.07
C LYS A 291 8.91 16.81 3.11
N VAL A 292 8.56 16.41 4.31
CA VAL A 292 7.69 15.26 4.55
C VAL A 292 6.41 15.76 5.20
N LYS A 293 5.28 15.39 4.62
CA LYS A 293 3.95 15.64 5.19
C LYS A 293 3.35 14.36 5.68
N THR A 294 2.68 14.39 6.81
CA THR A 294 2.07 13.21 7.41
C THR A 294 0.60 13.43 7.73
N ARG A 295 -0.20 12.38 7.65
CA ARG A 295 -1.58 12.39 8.12
C ARG A 295 -2.00 11.09 8.77
N VAL A 296 -2.65 11.24 9.91
CA VAL A 296 -3.47 10.19 10.54
C VAL A 296 -4.92 10.54 10.26
N ALA A 297 -5.54 9.71 9.45
CA ALA A 297 -6.80 10.05 8.81
C ALA A 297 -8.05 9.53 9.53
N ASP A 298 -7.89 8.72 10.60
CA ASP A 298 -8.94 7.84 11.10
C ASP A 298 -10.25 8.54 11.45
N ARG A 299 -10.21 9.52 12.36
CA ARG A 299 -11.43 10.10 12.91
C ARG A 299 -12.07 11.07 11.93
N GLN A 300 -11.29 12.00 11.42
CA GLN A 300 -11.80 13.02 10.49
C GLN A 300 -12.39 12.41 9.23
N PHE A 301 -11.76 11.33 8.73
CA PHE A 301 -12.27 10.62 7.57
C PHE A 301 -13.58 9.91 7.83
N ARG A 302 -13.68 9.20 8.98
CA ARG A 302 -14.93 8.56 9.38
C ARG A 302 -16.07 9.58 9.51
N ASP A 303 -15.80 10.72 10.13
CA ASP A 303 -16.79 11.77 10.31
C ASP A 303 -17.28 12.26 8.93
N VAL A 304 -16.35 12.52 7.98
CA VAL A 304 -16.72 12.93 6.62
C VAL A 304 -17.56 11.85 5.91
N ILE A 305 -17.16 10.57 6.01
CA ILE A 305 -17.90 9.48 5.38
C ILE A 305 -19.30 9.32 5.99
N LEU A 306 -19.43 9.46 7.31
CA LEU A 306 -20.72 9.30 8.00
C LEU A 306 -21.71 10.42 7.69
N THR A 307 -21.21 11.66 7.51
CA THR A 307 -22.04 12.85 7.37
C THR A 307 -22.41 13.20 5.93
N ASN A 308 -21.73 12.64 4.94
CA ASN A 308 -21.94 13.00 3.54
C ASN A 308 -22.69 11.91 2.75
N ARG A 309 -23.21 12.30 1.61
CA ARG A 309 -23.75 11.41 0.58
C ARG A 309 -22.66 11.09 -0.45
N PHE A 310 -22.92 10.09 -1.27
CA PHE A 310 -21.97 9.57 -2.26
C PHE A 310 -22.60 9.51 -3.64
N VAL A 311 -21.77 9.69 -4.65
CA VAL A 311 -22.10 9.38 -6.03
C VAL A 311 -21.03 8.44 -6.59
N ALA A 312 -21.48 7.36 -7.23
CA ALA A 312 -20.63 6.41 -7.93
C ALA A 312 -20.81 6.61 -9.44
N THR A 313 -19.75 7.06 -10.11
CA THR A 313 -19.78 7.34 -11.55
C THR A 313 -19.06 6.25 -12.32
N LEU A 314 -19.74 5.60 -13.27
CA LEU A 314 -19.11 4.66 -14.19
C LEU A 314 -18.47 5.41 -15.36
N LYS A 315 -17.16 5.24 -15.54
CA LYS A 315 -16.48 5.69 -16.74
C LYS A 315 -16.74 4.71 -17.89
N ARG A 316 -17.46 5.18 -18.90
CA ARG A 316 -17.92 4.34 -20.03
C ARG A 316 -16.89 4.15 -21.13
N THR A 317 -15.87 4.99 -21.22
CA THR A 317 -14.80 4.93 -22.23
C THR A 317 -13.56 4.22 -21.69
N GLY A 318 -12.93 3.38 -22.50
CA GLY A 318 -11.75 2.60 -22.10
C GLY A 318 -12.10 1.40 -21.21
N ASP A 319 -11.19 1.02 -20.34
CA ASP A 319 -11.43 -0.03 -19.35
C ASP A 319 -12.47 0.45 -18.32
N PRO A 320 -13.42 -0.42 -17.92
CA PRO A 320 -14.45 -0.06 -16.95
C PRO A 320 -13.84 0.44 -15.65
N LYS A 321 -14.35 1.57 -15.16
CA LYS A 321 -13.89 2.17 -13.92
C LYS A 321 -15.05 2.85 -13.20
N ILE A 322 -15.22 2.53 -11.92
CA ILE A 322 -16.11 3.24 -11.02
C ILE A 322 -15.30 4.27 -10.25
N GLU A 323 -15.75 5.50 -10.22
CA GLU A 323 -15.20 6.57 -9.39
C GLU A 323 -16.23 6.97 -8.34
N ILE A 324 -15.84 6.98 -7.08
CA ILE A 324 -16.70 7.32 -5.95
C ILE A 324 -16.29 8.67 -5.40
N TYR A 325 -17.25 9.57 -5.31
CA TYR A 325 -17.09 10.94 -4.85
C TYR A 325 -18.07 11.24 -3.72
N LEU A 326 -17.74 12.25 -2.91
CA LEU A 326 -18.72 12.89 -2.05
C LEU A 326 -19.75 13.62 -2.90
N ALA A 327 -20.99 13.65 -2.43
CA ALA A 327 -22.11 14.29 -3.07
C ALA A 327 -22.79 15.29 -2.12
N ASP A 328 -23.46 16.28 -2.69
CA ASP A 328 -24.33 17.19 -1.98
C ASP A 328 -25.66 16.51 -1.56
N GLU A 329 -26.54 17.23 -0.90
CA GLU A 329 -27.86 16.74 -0.46
C GLU A 329 -28.74 16.29 -1.64
N ASN A 330 -28.52 16.87 -2.82
CA ASN A 330 -29.25 16.52 -4.06
C ASN A 330 -28.60 15.34 -4.82
N GLY A 331 -27.54 14.73 -4.27
CA GLY A 331 -26.80 13.62 -4.90
C GLY A 331 -25.89 14.07 -6.05
N ARG A 332 -25.61 15.37 -6.17
CA ARG A 332 -24.67 15.89 -7.19
C ARG A 332 -23.25 15.78 -6.68
N LYS A 333 -22.36 15.32 -7.56
CA LYS A 333 -20.94 15.23 -7.26
C LYS A 333 -20.37 16.59 -6.83
N LEU A 334 -19.72 16.60 -5.67
CA LEU A 334 -18.97 17.77 -5.23
C LEU A 334 -17.73 17.99 -6.10
N SER A 335 -17.46 19.24 -6.45
CA SER A 335 -16.27 19.63 -7.20
C SER A 335 -15.01 19.57 -6.34
N GLY A 336 -13.86 19.35 -6.99
CA GLY A 336 -12.55 19.35 -6.34
C GLY A 336 -11.99 17.95 -6.11
N LYS A 337 -10.65 17.86 -6.08
CA LYS A 337 -9.91 16.60 -5.89
C LYS A 337 -10.16 15.99 -4.51
N ASP A 338 -10.43 16.83 -3.53
CA ASP A 338 -10.62 16.43 -2.13
C ASP A 338 -11.90 15.61 -1.92
N ASN A 339 -12.81 15.64 -2.89
CA ASN A 339 -14.06 14.90 -2.84
C ASN A 339 -13.98 13.52 -3.53
N PHE A 340 -12.83 13.17 -4.10
CA PHE A 340 -12.59 11.88 -4.70
C PHE A 340 -12.13 10.86 -3.65
N ILE A 341 -12.96 9.84 -3.39
CA ILE A 341 -12.79 8.91 -2.28
C ILE A 341 -12.07 7.64 -2.71
N MET A 342 -12.57 7.00 -3.75
CA MET A 342 -12.09 5.72 -4.21
C MET A 342 -12.34 5.53 -5.70
N GLN A 343 -11.49 4.76 -6.35
CA GLN A 343 -11.80 4.20 -7.66
C GLN A 343 -11.70 2.68 -7.65
N ILE A 344 -12.54 2.06 -8.47
CA ILE A 344 -12.50 0.65 -8.75
C ILE A 344 -12.20 0.49 -10.23
N ARG A 345 -11.09 -0.17 -10.56
CA ARG A 345 -10.66 -0.37 -11.95
C ARG A 345 -10.70 -1.83 -12.35
N TYR A 346 -11.18 -2.07 -13.54
CA TYR A 346 -10.98 -3.32 -14.25
C TYR A 346 -9.70 -3.26 -15.06
N LYS A 347 -8.99 -4.36 -15.11
CA LYS A 347 -7.83 -4.55 -15.98
C LYS A 347 -7.82 -5.98 -16.49
N LEU A 348 -7.77 -6.12 -17.80
CA LEU A 348 -7.56 -7.41 -18.43
C LEU A 348 -6.06 -7.66 -18.55
N GLU A 349 -5.56 -8.60 -17.77
CA GLU A 349 -4.16 -8.99 -17.80
C GLU A 349 -3.96 -10.25 -18.63
N VAL A 350 -2.80 -10.35 -19.27
CA VAL A 350 -2.33 -11.57 -19.93
C VAL A 350 -1.22 -12.16 -19.07
N ALA A 351 -1.52 -13.22 -18.36
CA ALA A 351 -0.54 -13.91 -17.52
C ALA A 351 -0.01 -15.17 -18.20
N SER A 352 1.23 -15.50 -17.91
CA SER A 352 1.86 -16.75 -18.37
C SER A 352 1.66 -17.87 -17.36
N GLY A 353 1.42 -19.08 -17.84
CA GLY A 353 1.36 -20.30 -17.06
C GLY A 353 2.06 -21.44 -17.79
N LYS A 354 1.99 -22.63 -17.24
CA LYS A 354 2.47 -23.86 -17.90
C LYS A 354 1.27 -24.76 -18.22
N SER A 355 1.27 -25.38 -19.39
CA SER A 355 0.32 -26.41 -19.78
C SER A 355 1.07 -27.47 -20.59
N GLY A 356 1.04 -28.73 -20.13
CA GLY A 356 1.82 -29.80 -20.75
C GLY A 356 3.32 -29.51 -20.84
N GLY A 357 3.91 -28.86 -19.84
CA GLY A 357 5.33 -28.46 -19.81
C GLY A 357 5.65 -27.20 -20.64
N LYS A 358 4.76 -26.76 -21.52
CA LYS A 358 4.95 -25.57 -22.39
C LYS A 358 4.43 -24.30 -21.73
N LYS A 359 5.11 -23.18 -21.96
CA LYS A 359 4.66 -21.86 -21.51
C LYS A 359 3.45 -21.44 -22.37
N VAL A 360 2.37 -21.08 -21.70
CA VAL A 360 1.13 -20.60 -22.34
C VAL A 360 0.69 -19.28 -21.71
N TYR A 361 -0.12 -18.52 -22.44
CA TYR A 361 -0.65 -17.25 -21.98
C TYR A 361 -2.18 -17.31 -21.98
N LYS A 362 -2.78 -16.72 -20.94
CA LYS A 362 -4.22 -16.63 -20.76
C LYS A 362 -4.64 -15.24 -20.34
N PHE A 363 -5.88 -14.87 -20.65
CA PHE A 363 -6.48 -13.67 -20.09
C PHE A 363 -6.87 -13.89 -18.61
N TYR A 364 -6.64 -12.85 -17.81
CA TYR A 364 -7.06 -12.80 -16.41
C TYR A 364 -7.73 -11.47 -16.13
N PRO A 365 -9.07 -11.43 -15.94
CA PRO A 365 -9.74 -10.27 -15.42
C PRO A 365 -9.26 -9.98 -13.99
N ARG A 366 -8.89 -8.75 -13.74
CA ARG A 366 -8.43 -8.28 -12.44
C ARG A 366 -9.18 -7.03 -12.02
N HIS A 367 -9.51 -6.97 -10.75
CA HIS A 367 -10.16 -5.84 -10.13
C HIS A 367 -9.21 -5.17 -9.15
N TYR A 368 -9.17 -3.85 -9.19
CA TYR A 368 -8.32 -3.02 -8.35
C TYR A 368 -9.20 -2.04 -7.61
N LEU A 369 -9.15 -2.06 -6.29
CA LEU A 369 -9.80 -1.07 -5.46
C LEU A 369 -8.72 -0.13 -4.93
N GLU A 370 -8.83 1.14 -5.24
CA GLU A 370 -7.82 2.16 -4.97
C GLU A 370 -8.44 3.29 -4.17
N ALA A 371 -8.19 3.32 -2.87
CA ALA A 371 -8.61 4.42 -2.02
C ALA A 371 -7.74 5.65 -2.33
N GLN A 372 -8.39 6.80 -2.43
CA GLN A 372 -7.73 8.06 -2.76
C GLN A 372 -7.52 8.88 -1.49
N ALA A 373 -6.37 9.54 -1.41
CA ALA A 373 -6.03 10.41 -0.30
C ALA A 373 -6.35 11.89 -0.58
N GLY A 374 -7.02 12.20 -1.71
CA GLY A 374 -7.32 13.56 -2.12
C GLY A 374 -8.12 14.37 -1.09
N MET A 375 -9.07 13.70 -0.39
CA MET A 375 -9.77 14.30 0.75
C MET A 375 -8.85 14.77 1.87
N PHE A 376 -7.66 14.26 1.90
CA PHE A 376 -6.66 14.58 2.88
C PHE A 376 -5.65 15.52 2.24
N SER A 377 -6.08 16.65 1.66
CA SER A 377 -5.17 17.62 1.04
C SER A 377 -3.99 17.86 1.97
N LEU A 378 -2.89 17.27 1.60
CA LEU A 378 -1.62 17.33 2.32
C LEU A 378 -0.88 18.60 1.91
#